data_035d2a1bf50c69affcc6a9fd4a57d37b
#
_entry.id   035d2a1bf50c69affcc6a9fd4a57d37b
#
_cell.length_a   1.000
_cell.length_b   1.000
_cell.length_c   1.000
_cell.angle_alpha   90.00
_cell.angle_beta   90.00
_cell.angle_gamma   90.00
#
_symmetry.space_group_name_H-M   'P 1'
#
loop_
_entity.id
_entity.type
_entity.pdbx_description
1 polymer ?
#
loop_
_entity_poly.entity_id
_entity_poly.type
_entity_poly.pdbx_seq_one_letter_code
_entity_poly.pdbx_strand_id
1 'polypeptide(L)'
;MRTVLHALPAFSAGSSRQLRSLHFGLGHSGRKAYIQASLHADEVPAMLVAQHLKKRLEALEAEGLIEGEIVLVPMANPIGLAQDQQGSLFGRFDLTTGINFNRQYRHLTAALIPLVEPLLGADEAANTQIIRTASMRLLDGWQPTTEADSLKKLLQTLAMDADIVLDLHCDTQAVLHVYAGTPLVAQTMPLAAYLGAQALLVSKASGDDPFDESVSRIWWELAEHFAGRFPIANACFSSTVELRGEIEVDHALAAQDAQALINYLTHAGHIGGPVAPLPEALCAATPLEGVEPLTAPQAGILVFFKAPGDAVTAGEAIGEVIDPLTDQATLLIASVSGTLFARVSRRYVTRQMRVAKIAGSVAFRTGNLLSM
;
A
#
# COMPACT_ATOMS: atom_id res chain seq x y z
N MET A 1 16.35 9.27 -17.50
CA MET A 1 16.24 8.78 -16.09
C MET A 1 17.39 9.29 -15.24
N ARG A 2 17.09 9.86 -14.08
CA ARG A 2 18.07 10.27 -13.06
C ARG A 2 17.99 9.30 -11.88
N THR A 3 19.13 8.81 -11.40
CA THR A 3 19.21 7.98 -10.19
C THR A 3 19.67 8.83 -9.01
N VAL A 4 18.99 8.73 -7.88
CA VAL A 4 19.38 9.38 -6.63
C VAL A 4 19.62 8.28 -5.57
N LEU A 5 20.76 8.39 -4.88
CA LEU A 5 21.12 7.52 -3.77
C LEU A 5 20.93 8.30 -2.46
N HIS A 6 20.12 7.76 -1.58
CA HIS A 6 19.81 8.34 -0.28
C HIS A 6 20.50 7.50 0.79
N ALA A 7 21.52 8.04 1.44
CA ALA A 7 22.18 7.36 2.56
C ALA A 7 21.25 7.34 3.78
N LEU A 8 21.11 6.18 4.40
CA LEU A 8 20.50 6.03 5.71
C LEU A 8 21.58 6.19 6.79
N PRO A 9 21.27 6.71 7.98
CA PRO A 9 22.19 6.74 9.11
C PRO A 9 22.72 5.36 9.39
N ALA A 10 24.03 5.24 9.65
CA ALA A 10 24.64 3.96 9.94
C ALA A 10 24.13 3.40 11.29
N PHE A 11 23.63 2.18 11.28
CA PHE A 11 23.21 1.48 12.51
C PHE A 11 24.41 1.16 13.43
N SER A 12 25.55 0.82 12.83
CA SER A 12 26.79 0.54 13.56
C SER A 12 28.01 1.02 12.77
N ALA A 13 29.13 1.19 13.45
CA ALA A 13 30.39 1.55 12.82
C ALA A 13 30.76 0.53 11.72
N GLY A 14 31.11 1.04 10.53
CA GLY A 14 31.46 0.20 9.39
C GLY A 14 30.27 -0.35 8.58
N SER A 15 29.02 -0.08 8.97
CA SER A 15 27.84 -0.39 8.17
C SER A 15 27.35 0.82 7.37
N SER A 16 26.77 0.58 6.19
CA SER A 16 26.10 1.62 5.41
C SER A 16 24.91 1.00 4.66
N ARG A 17 23.79 1.72 4.61
CA ARG A 17 22.62 1.37 3.81
C ARG A 17 22.21 2.56 2.95
N GLN A 18 21.70 2.27 1.78
CA GLN A 18 21.23 3.28 0.84
C GLN A 18 19.90 2.86 0.25
N LEU A 19 18.98 3.82 0.14
CA LEU A 19 17.81 3.71 -0.69
C LEU A 19 18.12 4.29 -2.07
N ARG A 20 17.59 3.70 -3.13
CA ARG A 20 17.70 4.21 -4.50
C ARG A 20 16.34 4.64 -4.99
N SER A 21 16.21 5.88 -5.45
CA SER A 21 15.08 6.36 -6.24
C SER A 21 15.48 6.62 -7.69
N LEU A 22 14.58 6.30 -8.61
CA LEU A 22 14.70 6.49 -10.05
C LEU A 22 13.68 7.54 -10.46
N HIS A 23 14.14 8.60 -11.11
CA HIS A 23 13.33 9.75 -11.50
C HIS A 23 13.25 9.80 -13.02
N PHE A 24 12.05 9.77 -13.55
CA PHE A 24 11.72 9.84 -14.97
C PHE A 24 10.94 11.12 -15.26
N GLY A 25 11.16 11.66 -16.45
CA GLY A 25 10.55 12.92 -16.86
C GLY A 25 11.29 14.14 -16.34
N LEU A 26 10.90 15.31 -16.83
CA LEU A 26 11.59 16.59 -16.58
C LEU A 26 10.87 17.46 -15.53
N GLY A 27 9.75 17.00 -14.97
CA GLY A 27 8.99 17.74 -13.97
C GLY A 27 8.32 19.04 -14.46
N HIS A 28 8.24 19.28 -15.76
CA HIS A 28 7.77 20.54 -16.32
C HIS A 28 6.28 20.83 -16.12
N SER A 29 5.43 19.79 -15.96
CA SER A 29 3.99 19.98 -15.77
C SER A 29 3.59 20.21 -14.32
N GLY A 30 4.52 20.08 -13.37
CA GLY A 30 4.25 20.10 -11.94
C GLY A 30 3.50 18.87 -11.41
N ARG A 31 3.20 17.88 -12.29
CA ARG A 31 2.59 16.59 -11.89
C ARG A 31 3.65 15.63 -11.37
N LYS A 32 3.31 14.86 -10.36
CA LYS A 32 4.21 13.85 -9.81
C LYS A 32 3.47 12.59 -9.45
N ALA A 33 3.98 11.42 -9.92
CA ALA A 33 3.59 10.11 -9.44
C ALA A 33 4.77 9.49 -8.67
N TYR A 34 4.49 8.87 -7.53
CA TYR A 34 5.44 8.12 -6.71
C TYR A 34 5.01 6.67 -6.63
N ILE A 35 5.94 5.76 -6.88
CA ILE A 35 5.70 4.31 -6.83
C ILE A 35 6.83 3.68 -6.04
N GLN A 36 6.50 2.91 -5.02
CA GLN A 36 7.48 2.11 -4.29
C GLN A 36 7.11 0.64 -4.27
N ALA A 37 8.11 -0.22 -4.09
CA ALA A 37 7.94 -1.66 -3.99
C ALA A 37 8.65 -2.21 -2.75
N SER A 38 8.03 -3.20 -2.12
CA SER A 38 8.62 -3.99 -1.02
C SER A 38 9.02 -3.14 0.19
N LEU A 39 8.08 -2.35 0.70
CA LEU A 39 8.21 -1.74 2.01
C LEU A 39 8.27 -2.83 3.11
N HIS A 40 7.47 -3.89 2.98
CA HIS A 40 7.77 -5.18 3.60
C HIS A 40 8.76 -5.91 2.69
N ALA A 41 10.00 -6.09 3.14
CA ALA A 41 11.09 -6.54 2.29
C ALA A 41 11.01 -8.00 1.85
N ASP A 42 10.21 -8.82 2.54
CA ASP A 42 9.88 -10.20 2.21
C ASP A 42 8.83 -10.33 1.07
N GLU A 43 8.19 -9.24 0.68
CA GLU A 43 7.19 -9.20 -0.39
C GLU A 43 7.85 -8.98 -1.77
N VAL A 44 8.56 -10.00 -2.25
CA VAL A 44 9.44 -9.98 -3.44
C VAL A 44 8.71 -9.73 -4.78
N PRO A 45 7.46 -10.20 -5.04
CA PRO A 45 6.76 -9.96 -6.31
C PRO A 45 6.76 -8.50 -6.75
N ALA A 46 6.58 -7.56 -5.80
CA ALA A 46 6.58 -6.13 -6.05
C ALA A 46 7.91 -5.61 -6.66
N MET A 47 9.06 -6.17 -6.24
CA MET A 47 10.36 -5.79 -6.80
C MET A 47 10.48 -6.20 -8.27
N LEU A 48 9.92 -7.36 -8.66
CA LEU A 48 9.94 -7.81 -10.05
C LEU A 48 9.03 -6.94 -10.92
N VAL A 49 7.84 -6.56 -10.42
CA VAL A 49 6.97 -5.58 -11.10
C VAL A 49 7.69 -4.25 -11.27
N ALA A 50 8.38 -3.75 -10.24
CA ALA A 50 9.17 -2.52 -10.32
C ALA A 50 10.30 -2.61 -11.37
N GLN A 51 10.93 -3.77 -11.58
CA GLN A 51 11.92 -3.97 -12.64
C GLN A 51 11.30 -3.90 -14.05
N HIS A 52 10.12 -4.50 -14.24
CA HIS A 52 9.39 -4.40 -15.49
C HIS A 52 8.91 -2.96 -15.74
N LEU A 53 8.40 -2.32 -14.71
CA LEU A 53 7.94 -0.92 -14.77
C LEU A 53 9.09 0.02 -15.14
N LYS A 54 10.28 -0.13 -14.51
CA LYS A 54 11.48 0.63 -14.84
C LYS A 54 11.79 0.58 -16.33
N LYS A 55 11.85 -0.63 -16.93
CA LYS A 55 12.17 -0.78 -18.36
C LYS A 55 11.16 -0.09 -19.26
N ARG A 56 9.87 -0.13 -18.91
CA ARG A 56 8.81 0.56 -19.65
C ARG A 56 8.92 2.09 -19.52
N LEU A 57 9.18 2.59 -18.31
CA LEU A 57 9.37 4.01 -18.06
C LEU A 57 10.63 4.57 -18.78
N GLU A 58 11.71 3.79 -18.87
CA GLU A 58 12.89 4.15 -19.67
C GLU A 58 12.55 4.34 -21.14
N ALA A 59 11.74 3.45 -21.72
CA ALA A 59 11.28 3.55 -23.11
C ALA A 59 10.36 4.76 -23.32
N LEU A 60 9.36 4.94 -22.44
CA LEU A 60 8.43 6.08 -22.51
C LEU A 60 9.12 7.43 -22.32
N GLU A 61 10.13 7.51 -21.46
CA GLU A 61 10.95 8.70 -21.31
C GLU A 61 11.76 9.01 -22.58
N ALA A 62 12.34 7.98 -23.23
CA ALA A 62 13.06 8.15 -24.48
C ALA A 62 12.15 8.64 -25.63
N GLU A 63 10.87 8.28 -25.58
CA GLU A 63 9.82 8.74 -26.51
C GLU A 63 9.24 10.13 -26.13
N GLY A 64 9.62 10.69 -24.97
CA GLY A 64 9.12 11.98 -24.49
C GLY A 64 7.67 11.93 -24.00
N LEU A 65 7.18 10.76 -23.59
CA LEU A 65 5.78 10.55 -23.21
C LEU A 65 5.50 10.72 -21.71
N ILE A 66 6.50 11.02 -20.88
CA ILE A 66 6.27 11.25 -19.44
C ILE A 66 5.87 12.70 -19.21
N GLU A 67 4.64 12.90 -18.70
CA GLU A 67 4.00 14.17 -18.46
C GLU A 67 4.24 14.66 -17.02
N GLY A 68 5.45 15.04 -16.68
CA GLY A 68 5.82 15.49 -15.34
C GLY A 68 6.96 14.67 -14.76
N GLU A 69 6.86 14.26 -13.51
CA GLU A 69 7.84 13.41 -12.84
C GLU A 69 7.20 12.08 -12.40
N ILE A 70 7.86 10.97 -12.69
CA ILE A 70 7.55 9.66 -12.09
C ILE A 70 8.75 9.24 -11.26
N VAL A 71 8.55 9.06 -9.95
CA VAL A 71 9.56 8.56 -9.02
C VAL A 71 9.29 7.10 -8.73
N LEU A 72 10.24 6.22 -9.05
CA LEU A 72 10.18 4.79 -8.74
C LEU A 72 11.23 4.43 -7.70
N VAL A 73 10.79 3.84 -6.59
CA VAL A 73 11.66 3.23 -5.56
C VAL A 73 11.51 1.71 -5.67
N PRO A 74 12.42 1.03 -6.40
CA PRO A 74 12.22 -0.38 -6.76
C PRO A 74 12.43 -1.36 -5.59
N MET A 75 12.98 -0.89 -4.48
CA MET A 75 13.18 -1.64 -3.24
C MET A 75 13.23 -0.62 -2.09
N ALA A 76 12.09 -0.50 -1.39
CA ALA A 76 11.88 0.56 -0.40
C ALA A 76 12.56 0.27 0.96
N ASN A 77 12.86 -1.00 1.28
CA ASN A 77 13.33 -1.36 2.61
C ASN A 77 14.65 -2.17 2.62
N PRO A 78 15.79 -1.47 2.53
CA PRO A 78 17.10 -2.15 2.64
C PRO A 78 17.41 -2.66 4.06
N ILE A 79 16.68 -2.20 5.08
CA ILE A 79 16.83 -2.67 6.47
C ILE A 79 16.20 -4.06 6.59
N GLY A 80 14.91 -4.18 6.23
CA GLY A 80 14.19 -5.44 6.27
C GLY A 80 14.81 -6.50 5.37
N LEU A 81 15.32 -6.12 4.19
CA LEU A 81 15.98 -7.04 3.27
C LEU A 81 17.30 -7.63 3.83
N ALA A 82 17.93 -6.95 4.79
CA ALA A 82 19.12 -7.44 5.47
C ALA A 82 18.79 -8.33 6.70
N GLN A 83 17.54 -8.54 7.02
CA GLN A 83 17.08 -9.35 8.17
C GLN A 83 16.84 -10.81 7.76
N ASP A 84 17.80 -11.44 7.06
CA ASP A 84 17.78 -12.88 6.79
C ASP A 84 18.29 -13.64 8.01
N GLN A 85 17.46 -14.53 8.54
CA GLN A 85 17.76 -15.35 9.71
C GLN A 85 17.65 -16.83 9.31
N GLN A 86 18.79 -17.51 9.16
CA GLN A 86 18.85 -18.93 8.82
C GLN A 86 18.02 -19.30 7.55
N GLY A 87 18.09 -18.46 6.51
CA GLY A 87 17.36 -18.65 5.27
C GLY A 87 15.88 -18.26 5.30
N SER A 88 15.44 -17.54 6.34
CA SER A 88 14.12 -16.94 6.42
C SER A 88 14.26 -15.42 6.48
N LEU A 89 13.65 -14.74 5.51
CA LEU A 89 13.63 -13.28 5.44
C LEU A 89 12.53 -12.72 6.34
N PHE A 90 12.92 -11.90 7.32
CA PHE A 90 12.00 -11.19 8.23
C PHE A 90 11.85 -9.73 7.77
N GLY A 91 11.18 -9.52 6.66
CA GLY A 91 11.12 -8.22 6.01
C GLY A 91 10.01 -7.28 6.50
N ARG A 92 9.04 -7.80 7.27
CA ARG A 92 7.83 -7.06 7.66
C ARG A 92 8.03 -6.16 8.90
N PHE A 93 8.80 -6.62 9.87
CA PHE A 93 9.06 -5.91 11.13
C PHE A 93 10.54 -5.56 11.25
N ASP A 94 10.82 -4.38 11.78
CA ASP A 94 12.18 -4.06 12.25
C ASP A 94 12.52 -4.89 13.48
N LEU A 95 13.47 -5.81 13.37
CA LEU A 95 13.86 -6.69 14.46
C LEU A 95 14.50 -5.95 15.65
N THR A 96 14.97 -4.70 15.45
CA THR A 96 15.54 -3.89 16.50
C THR A 96 14.46 -3.28 17.41
N THR A 97 13.36 -2.84 16.82
CA THR A 97 12.29 -2.12 17.55
C THR A 97 11.01 -2.94 17.69
N GLY A 98 10.83 -4.00 16.90
CA GLY A 98 9.59 -4.79 16.82
C GLY A 98 8.46 -4.08 16.07
N ILE A 99 8.72 -2.91 15.46
CA ILE A 99 7.69 -2.11 14.79
C ILE A 99 7.60 -2.54 13.32
N ASN A 100 6.38 -2.69 12.82
CA ASN A 100 6.09 -2.94 11.41
C ASN A 100 6.57 -1.76 10.55
N PHE A 101 7.30 -2.04 9.46
CA PHE A 101 7.83 -1.00 8.56
C PHE A 101 6.72 -0.18 7.90
N ASN A 102 5.52 -0.74 7.70
CA ASN A 102 4.34 -0.03 7.15
C ASN A 102 3.38 0.45 8.27
N ARG A 103 3.89 0.91 9.42
CA ARG A 103 3.10 1.50 10.50
C ARG A 103 3.85 2.68 11.10
N GLN A 104 3.12 3.52 11.83
CA GLN A 104 3.67 4.66 12.59
C GLN A 104 4.39 5.68 11.69
N TYR A 105 3.86 5.95 10.49
CA TYR A 105 4.25 7.12 9.72
C TYR A 105 3.72 8.40 10.40
N ARG A 106 4.28 9.54 10.06
CA ARG A 106 3.84 10.81 10.65
C ARG A 106 2.48 11.22 10.09
N HIS A 107 1.46 11.23 10.94
CA HIS A 107 0.17 11.82 10.64
C HIS A 107 0.22 13.33 10.91
N LEU A 108 0.11 14.15 9.88
CA LEU A 108 0.45 15.57 9.95
C LEU A 108 -0.73 16.50 10.17
N THR A 109 -1.99 16.04 10.05
CA THR A 109 -3.19 16.89 10.04
C THR A 109 -3.25 17.86 11.22
N ALA A 110 -3.11 17.36 12.44
CA ALA A 110 -3.19 18.19 13.64
C ALA A 110 -2.12 19.30 13.70
N ALA A 111 -0.90 18.99 13.22
CA ALA A 111 0.19 19.94 13.15
C ALA A 111 0.03 20.93 11.98
N LEU A 112 -0.61 20.51 10.88
CA LEU A 112 -0.86 21.35 9.71
C LEU A 112 -1.90 22.44 9.98
N ILE A 113 -3.00 22.12 10.68
CA ILE A 113 -4.12 23.05 10.91
C ILE A 113 -3.65 24.46 11.31
N PRO A 114 -2.93 24.65 12.43
CA PRO A 114 -2.51 25.99 12.86
C PRO A 114 -1.50 26.65 11.92
N LEU A 115 -0.77 25.87 11.12
CA LEU A 115 0.25 26.41 10.20
C LEU A 115 -0.36 26.93 8.90
N VAL A 116 -1.42 26.25 8.40
CA VAL A 116 -2.00 26.55 7.09
C VAL A 116 -3.18 27.51 7.19
N GLU A 117 -3.97 27.47 8.28
CA GLU A 117 -5.18 28.30 8.46
C GLU A 117 -4.97 29.79 8.13
N PRO A 118 -3.91 30.46 8.61
CA PRO A 118 -3.70 31.89 8.32
C PRO A 118 -3.28 32.18 6.85
N LEU A 119 -2.99 31.15 6.07
CA LEU A 119 -2.48 31.25 4.71
C LEU A 119 -3.50 30.82 3.64
N LEU A 120 -4.52 30.03 4.05
CA LEU A 120 -5.55 29.50 3.13
C LEU A 120 -6.46 30.61 2.62
N GLY A 121 -6.90 30.47 1.37
CA GLY A 121 -7.76 31.41 0.66
C GLY A 121 -8.88 30.74 -0.14
N ALA A 122 -9.45 31.46 -1.10
CA ALA A 122 -10.52 30.98 -1.96
C ALA A 122 -10.03 30.13 -3.15
N ASP A 123 -8.73 30.10 -3.42
CA ASP A 123 -8.13 29.36 -4.53
C ASP A 123 -7.67 27.97 -4.05
N GLU A 124 -8.33 26.92 -4.54
CA GLU A 124 -8.06 25.52 -4.19
C GLU A 124 -6.64 25.07 -4.60
N ALA A 125 -6.15 25.53 -5.76
CA ALA A 125 -4.81 25.17 -6.24
C ALA A 125 -3.73 25.83 -5.37
N ALA A 126 -3.91 27.09 -5.01
CA ALA A 126 -3.02 27.78 -4.07
C ALA A 126 -3.04 27.11 -2.69
N ASN A 127 -4.20 26.72 -2.18
CA ASN A 127 -4.33 26.00 -0.91
C ASN A 127 -3.58 24.65 -0.95
N THR A 128 -3.64 23.92 -2.06
CA THR A 128 -2.88 22.68 -2.26
C THR A 128 -1.37 22.93 -2.11
N GLN A 129 -0.83 23.97 -2.72
CA GLN A 129 0.60 24.29 -2.62
C GLN A 129 1.02 24.73 -1.21
N ILE A 130 0.16 25.47 -0.51
CA ILE A 130 0.36 25.86 0.89
C ILE A 130 0.48 24.61 1.77
N ILE A 131 -0.46 23.67 1.62
CA ILE A 131 -0.52 22.43 2.42
C ILE A 131 0.72 21.56 2.10
N ARG A 132 1.08 21.35 0.83
CA ARG A 132 2.28 20.61 0.43
C ARG A 132 3.55 21.22 1.04
N THR A 133 3.70 22.55 0.93
CA THR A 133 4.87 23.26 1.48
C THR A 133 4.95 23.09 3.00
N ALA A 134 3.84 23.23 3.70
CA ALA A 134 3.80 23.06 5.15
C ALA A 134 4.09 21.63 5.58
N SER A 135 3.56 20.64 4.84
CA SER A 135 3.83 19.20 5.08
C SER A 135 5.31 18.87 4.93
N MET A 136 5.95 19.36 3.87
CA MET A 136 7.39 19.17 3.64
C MET A 136 8.24 19.79 4.76
N ARG A 137 7.87 20.98 5.26
CA ARG A 137 8.55 21.63 6.40
C ARG A 137 8.42 20.79 7.69
N LEU A 138 7.24 20.23 7.95
CA LEU A 138 7.03 19.36 9.12
C LEU A 138 7.87 18.08 9.04
N LEU A 139 7.95 17.47 7.86
CA LEU A 139 8.80 16.29 7.63
C LEU A 139 10.28 16.63 7.73
N ASP A 140 10.73 17.76 7.20
CA ASP A 140 12.12 18.22 7.34
C ASP A 140 12.51 18.40 8.82
N GLY A 141 11.61 18.98 9.61
CA GLY A 141 11.79 19.16 11.06
C GLY A 141 11.74 17.86 11.88
N TRP A 142 11.30 16.74 11.31
CA TRP A 142 11.29 15.46 12.02
C TRP A 142 12.70 14.95 12.28
N GLN A 143 13.02 14.72 13.55
CA GLN A 143 14.30 14.12 13.97
C GLN A 143 14.08 12.63 14.23
N PRO A 144 14.49 11.73 13.31
CA PRO A 144 14.40 10.29 13.51
C PRO A 144 15.32 9.81 14.62
N THR A 145 14.88 8.83 15.40
CA THR A 145 15.65 8.26 16.50
C THR A 145 16.20 6.87 16.18
N THR A 146 15.65 6.22 15.15
CA THR A 146 16.08 4.90 14.68
C THR A 146 16.40 4.91 13.18
N GLU A 147 17.06 3.87 12.69
CA GLU A 147 17.29 3.70 11.25
C GLU A 147 15.95 3.50 10.51
N ALA A 148 15.01 2.76 11.10
CA ALA A 148 13.66 2.56 10.57
C ALA A 148 12.88 3.89 10.48
N ASP A 149 12.95 4.77 11.49
CA ASP A 149 12.34 6.10 11.42
C ASP A 149 12.96 6.96 10.32
N SER A 150 14.29 6.84 10.13
CA SER A 150 14.98 7.55 9.06
C SER A 150 14.52 7.10 7.68
N LEU A 151 14.30 5.79 7.51
CA LEU A 151 13.72 5.23 6.30
C LEU A 151 12.29 5.74 6.08
N LYS A 152 11.42 5.69 7.11
CA LYS A 152 10.03 6.19 7.03
C LYS A 152 10.00 7.67 6.68
N LYS A 153 10.82 8.51 7.32
CA LYS A 153 10.96 9.93 6.98
C LYS A 153 11.31 10.13 5.51
N LEU A 154 12.29 9.39 5.02
CA LEU A 154 12.75 9.50 3.64
C LEU A 154 11.64 9.14 2.65
N LEU A 155 10.98 7.97 2.83
CA LEU A 155 9.91 7.51 1.94
C LEU A 155 8.72 8.47 1.96
N GLN A 156 8.27 8.90 3.14
CA GLN A 156 7.17 9.86 3.27
C GLN A 156 7.52 11.21 2.63
N THR A 157 8.75 11.70 2.78
CA THR A 157 9.21 12.93 2.15
C THR A 157 9.23 12.83 0.63
N LEU A 158 9.68 11.69 0.06
CA LEU A 158 9.69 11.45 -1.38
C LEU A 158 8.28 11.41 -2.00
N ALA A 159 7.27 11.01 -1.22
CA ALA A 159 5.90 10.83 -1.68
C ALA A 159 4.96 12.01 -1.37
N MET A 160 5.29 12.86 -0.40
CA MET A 160 4.36 13.83 0.20
C MET A 160 3.80 14.88 -0.79
N ASP A 161 4.54 15.24 -1.79
CA ASP A 161 4.16 16.23 -2.82
C ASP A 161 3.59 15.58 -4.10
N ALA A 162 3.43 14.25 -4.13
CA ALA A 162 2.91 13.54 -5.28
C ALA A 162 1.39 13.65 -5.42
N ASP A 163 0.90 13.61 -6.67
CA ASP A 163 -0.52 13.55 -7.01
C ASP A 163 -1.03 12.09 -6.94
N ILE A 164 -0.14 11.13 -7.26
CA ILE A 164 -0.40 9.69 -7.19
C ILE A 164 0.71 9.02 -6.39
N VAL A 165 0.31 8.17 -5.45
CA VAL A 165 1.21 7.32 -4.66
C VAL A 165 0.73 5.88 -4.72
N LEU A 166 1.58 4.98 -5.24
CA LEU A 166 1.29 3.54 -5.30
C LEU A 166 2.33 2.78 -4.47
N ASP A 167 1.86 2.09 -3.45
CA ASP A 167 2.67 1.24 -2.58
C ASP A 167 2.45 -0.23 -2.98
N LEU A 168 3.45 -0.85 -3.61
CA LEU A 168 3.34 -2.19 -4.14
C LEU A 168 3.77 -3.22 -3.10
N HIS A 169 2.81 -4.05 -2.70
CA HIS A 169 2.89 -5.11 -1.72
C HIS A 169 2.47 -6.46 -2.29
N CYS A 170 2.47 -7.50 -1.48
CA CYS A 170 1.70 -8.73 -1.68
C CYS A 170 1.30 -9.33 -0.32
N ASP A 171 0.28 -10.21 -0.31
CA ASP A 171 -0.06 -11.02 0.87
C ASP A 171 0.57 -12.41 0.74
N THR A 172 0.41 -13.29 1.72
CA THR A 172 1.05 -14.62 1.70
C THR A 172 0.46 -15.56 0.63
N GLN A 173 -0.87 -15.69 0.58
CA GLN A 173 -1.63 -16.29 -0.52
C GLN A 173 -2.90 -15.46 -0.73
N ALA A 174 -3.03 -14.81 -1.87
CA ALA A 174 -4.15 -13.90 -2.11
C ALA A 174 -4.48 -13.77 -3.60
N VAL A 175 -5.65 -13.23 -3.89
CA VAL A 175 -5.94 -12.61 -5.18
C VAL A 175 -5.32 -11.22 -5.23
N LEU A 176 -5.19 -10.64 -6.43
CA LEU A 176 -4.83 -9.23 -6.54
C LEU A 176 -5.93 -8.39 -5.90
N HIS A 177 -5.57 -7.55 -4.94
CA HIS A 177 -6.50 -6.68 -4.23
C HIS A 177 -5.87 -5.33 -3.90
N VAL A 178 -6.71 -4.36 -3.55
CA VAL A 178 -6.30 -2.97 -3.41
C VAL A 178 -6.89 -2.38 -2.14
N TYR A 179 -6.11 -1.58 -1.42
CA TYR A 179 -6.57 -0.75 -0.30
C TYR A 179 -6.50 0.72 -0.68
N ALA A 180 -7.49 1.51 -0.27
CA ALA A 180 -7.49 2.96 -0.47
C ALA A 180 -8.36 3.70 0.56
N GLY A 181 -8.18 5.01 0.64
CA GLY A 181 -9.08 5.88 1.39
C GLY A 181 -10.50 5.90 0.81
N THR A 182 -11.54 5.80 1.65
CA THR A 182 -12.95 5.91 1.21
C THR A 182 -13.21 7.13 0.29
N PRO A 183 -12.66 8.34 0.57
CA PRO A 183 -12.84 9.49 -0.32
C PRO A 183 -12.18 9.37 -1.69
N LEU A 184 -11.33 8.35 -1.89
CA LEU A 184 -10.54 8.14 -3.12
C LEU A 184 -11.11 7.04 -4.03
N VAL A 185 -12.30 6.49 -3.74
CA VAL A 185 -12.92 5.39 -4.50
C VAL A 185 -13.00 5.67 -5.99
N ALA A 186 -13.38 6.91 -6.36
CA ALA A 186 -13.52 7.28 -7.77
C ALA A 186 -12.20 7.17 -8.56
N GLN A 187 -11.06 7.49 -7.93
CA GLN A 187 -9.71 7.34 -8.51
C GLN A 187 -9.20 5.90 -8.43
N THR A 188 -9.65 5.15 -7.40
CA THR A 188 -9.20 3.76 -7.18
C THR A 188 -9.86 2.78 -8.15
N MET A 189 -11.13 3.00 -8.53
CA MET A 189 -11.86 2.09 -9.43
C MET A 189 -11.15 1.86 -10.76
N PRO A 190 -10.63 2.89 -11.48
CA PRO A 190 -9.82 2.66 -12.68
C PRO A 190 -8.55 1.86 -12.43
N LEU A 191 -7.82 2.11 -11.32
CA LEU A 191 -6.64 1.35 -10.95
C LEU A 191 -6.99 -0.13 -10.74
N ALA A 192 -8.02 -0.41 -9.96
CA ALA A 192 -8.52 -1.76 -9.69
C ALA A 192 -8.94 -2.49 -10.98
N ALA A 193 -9.61 -1.78 -11.90
CA ALA A 193 -10.04 -2.33 -13.18
C ALA A 193 -8.85 -2.71 -14.08
N TYR A 194 -7.86 -1.81 -14.26
CA TYR A 194 -6.67 -2.12 -15.06
C TYR A 194 -5.85 -3.27 -14.49
N LEU A 195 -5.73 -3.35 -13.16
CA LEU A 195 -5.02 -4.43 -12.46
C LEU A 195 -5.80 -5.75 -12.44
N GLY A 196 -7.12 -5.74 -12.69
CA GLY A 196 -7.98 -6.91 -12.51
C GLY A 196 -8.12 -7.31 -11.05
N ALA A 197 -8.21 -6.33 -10.15
CA ALA A 197 -8.35 -6.58 -8.71
C ALA A 197 -9.69 -7.26 -8.40
N GLN A 198 -9.64 -8.30 -7.55
CA GLN A 198 -10.80 -9.09 -7.14
C GLN A 198 -11.36 -8.67 -5.79
N ALA A 199 -10.68 -7.77 -5.09
CA ALA A 199 -11.20 -7.07 -3.92
C ALA A 199 -10.65 -5.64 -3.88
N LEU A 200 -11.49 -4.68 -3.51
CA LEU A 200 -11.14 -3.29 -3.26
C LEU A 200 -11.66 -2.91 -1.88
N LEU A 201 -10.75 -2.67 -0.96
CA LEU A 201 -11.02 -2.45 0.46
C LEU A 201 -10.80 -0.98 0.80
N VAL A 202 -11.80 -0.33 1.36
CA VAL A 202 -11.76 1.11 1.61
C VAL A 202 -12.08 1.46 3.05
N SER A 203 -11.32 2.41 3.61
CA SER A 203 -11.58 2.98 4.93
C SER A 203 -11.18 4.45 4.97
N LYS A 204 -11.76 5.24 5.87
CA LYS A 204 -11.28 6.61 6.15
C LYS A 204 -10.00 6.61 6.98
N ALA A 205 -9.81 5.60 7.82
CA ALA A 205 -8.63 5.38 8.66
C ALA A 205 -8.59 3.91 9.08
N SER A 206 -7.55 3.19 8.71
CA SER A 206 -7.38 1.77 9.03
C SER A 206 -6.73 1.53 10.41
N GLY A 207 -6.07 2.57 10.95
CA GLY A 207 -5.33 2.55 12.21
C GLY A 207 -3.82 2.38 12.05
N ASP A 208 -3.08 2.83 13.08
CA ASP A 208 -1.61 2.73 13.18
C ASP A 208 -0.81 3.43 12.07
N ASP A 209 -1.43 4.39 11.35
CA ASP A 209 -0.84 5.29 10.37
C ASP A 209 0.09 4.58 9.35
N PRO A 210 -0.47 3.77 8.41
CA PRO A 210 0.31 3.17 7.34
C PRO A 210 0.78 4.21 6.33
N PHE A 211 1.73 3.82 5.46
CA PHE A 211 2.39 4.73 4.51
C PHE A 211 1.40 5.45 3.58
N ASP A 212 0.50 4.72 2.93
CA ASP A 212 -0.47 5.27 1.99
C ASP A 212 -1.40 6.30 2.63
N GLU A 213 -1.91 6.02 3.84
CA GLU A 213 -2.74 6.98 4.58
C GLU A 213 -1.94 8.22 5.02
N SER A 214 -0.65 8.08 5.32
CA SER A 214 0.19 9.17 5.82
C SER A 214 0.37 10.31 4.82
N VAL A 215 0.16 10.07 3.53
CA VAL A 215 0.29 11.06 2.45
C VAL A 215 -1.05 11.51 1.88
N SER A 216 -2.10 10.69 1.99
CA SER A 216 -3.41 11.01 1.43
C SER A 216 -4.44 11.49 2.46
N ARG A 217 -4.41 10.91 3.67
CA ARG A 217 -5.43 11.17 4.71
C ARG A 217 -5.50 12.63 5.15
N ILE A 218 -4.40 13.34 5.13
CA ILE A 218 -4.35 14.77 5.46
C ILE A 218 -5.31 15.60 4.61
N TRP A 219 -5.57 15.23 3.35
CA TRP A 219 -6.38 16.00 2.43
C TRP A 219 -7.85 16.02 2.82
N TRP A 220 -8.47 14.86 3.04
CA TRP A 220 -9.89 14.84 3.43
C TRP A 220 -10.10 15.27 4.88
N GLU A 221 -9.14 15.06 5.79
CA GLU A 221 -9.26 15.54 7.15
C GLU A 221 -9.17 17.08 7.21
N LEU A 222 -8.27 17.71 6.45
CA LEU A 222 -8.21 19.17 6.34
C LEU A 222 -9.46 19.71 5.62
N ALA A 223 -9.96 19.05 4.58
CA ALA A 223 -11.20 19.43 3.90
C ALA A 223 -12.40 19.37 4.86
N GLU A 224 -12.51 18.33 5.69
CA GLU A 224 -13.54 18.22 6.72
C GLU A 224 -13.39 19.30 7.80
N HIS A 225 -12.16 19.56 8.28
CA HIS A 225 -11.87 20.57 9.30
C HIS A 225 -12.21 21.99 8.82
N PHE A 226 -11.88 22.32 7.59
CA PHE A 226 -12.07 23.64 7.00
C PHE A 226 -13.37 23.77 6.17
N ALA A 227 -14.27 22.79 6.26
CA ALA A 227 -15.51 22.77 5.50
C ALA A 227 -16.28 24.09 5.58
N GLY A 228 -16.68 24.61 4.41
CA GLY A 228 -17.40 25.89 4.30
C GLY A 228 -16.55 27.15 4.48
N ARG A 229 -15.26 27.02 4.79
CA ARG A 229 -14.32 28.16 4.94
C ARG A 229 -13.32 28.25 3.81
N PHE A 230 -12.64 27.15 3.48
CA PHE A 230 -11.62 27.09 2.44
C PHE A 230 -11.83 25.85 1.57
N PRO A 231 -11.70 25.95 0.22
CA PRO A 231 -11.73 24.80 -0.66
C PRO A 231 -10.41 24.01 -0.55
N ILE A 232 -10.51 22.72 -0.26
CA ILE A 232 -9.36 21.81 -0.21
C ILE A 232 -9.69 20.55 -1.01
N ALA A 233 -8.91 20.31 -2.07
CA ALA A 233 -9.01 19.13 -2.91
C ALA A 233 -8.40 17.90 -2.23
N ASN A 234 -8.82 16.70 -2.64
CA ASN A 234 -8.06 15.47 -2.42
C ASN A 234 -6.87 15.44 -3.38
N ALA A 235 -5.81 16.20 -3.06
CA ALA A 235 -4.69 16.46 -3.96
C ALA A 235 -3.65 15.34 -4.02
N CYS A 236 -3.83 14.26 -3.29
CA CYS A 236 -3.02 13.04 -3.39
C CYS A 236 -3.95 11.82 -3.40
N PHE A 237 -3.96 11.10 -4.52
CA PHE A 237 -4.47 9.75 -4.58
C PHE A 237 -3.40 8.78 -4.11
N SER A 238 -3.65 8.00 -3.07
CA SER A 238 -2.75 6.92 -2.66
C SER A 238 -3.47 5.59 -2.52
N SER A 239 -2.75 4.51 -2.77
CA SER A 239 -3.27 3.15 -2.72
C SER A 239 -2.16 2.15 -2.42
N THR A 240 -2.46 1.18 -1.55
CA THR A 240 -1.68 -0.05 -1.41
C THR A 240 -2.21 -1.08 -2.40
N VAL A 241 -1.31 -1.59 -3.25
CA VAL A 241 -1.60 -2.61 -4.27
C VAL A 241 -0.98 -3.93 -3.84
N GLU A 242 -1.81 -4.89 -3.52
CA GLU A 242 -1.41 -6.24 -3.11
C GLU A 242 -1.35 -7.17 -4.32
N LEU A 243 -0.14 -7.44 -4.79
CA LEU A 243 0.16 -8.20 -6.00
C LEU A 243 0.09 -9.71 -5.76
N ARG A 244 -1.08 -10.20 -5.32
CA ARG A 244 -1.35 -11.63 -5.05
C ARG A 244 -0.52 -12.23 -3.91
N GLY A 245 0.11 -13.42 -4.12
CA GLY A 245 0.85 -14.16 -3.10
C GLY A 245 2.38 -14.02 -3.20
N GLU A 246 3.06 -14.17 -2.08
CA GLU A 246 4.51 -14.00 -1.93
C GLU A 246 5.37 -14.90 -2.83
N ILE A 247 4.84 -16.08 -3.22
CA ILE A 247 5.56 -17.04 -4.09
C ILE A 247 5.36 -16.79 -5.59
N GLU A 248 4.49 -15.85 -5.95
CA GLU A 248 4.13 -15.56 -7.35
C GLU A 248 5.13 -14.59 -8.00
N VAL A 249 6.42 -14.97 -7.93
CA VAL A 249 7.51 -14.24 -8.57
C VAL A 249 7.68 -14.77 -9.99
N ASP A 250 6.89 -14.22 -10.92
CA ASP A 250 6.81 -14.65 -12.31
C ASP A 250 6.90 -13.48 -13.28
N HIS A 251 7.68 -13.66 -14.38
CA HIS A 251 7.89 -12.59 -15.35
C HIS A 251 6.64 -12.21 -16.14
N ALA A 252 5.75 -13.16 -16.44
CA ALA A 252 4.52 -12.88 -17.19
C ALA A 252 3.54 -12.09 -16.34
N LEU A 253 3.34 -12.49 -15.08
CA LEU A 253 2.53 -11.75 -14.12
C LEU A 253 3.10 -10.34 -13.89
N ALA A 254 4.41 -10.22 -13.62
CA ALA A 254 5.04 -8.92 -13.37
C ALA A 254 4.98 -7.98 -14.59
N ALA A 255 5.08 -8.53 -15.81
CA ALA A 255 4.94 -7.75 -17.04
C ALA A 255 3.51 -7.27 -17.25
N GLN A 256 2.50 -8.10 -16.92
CA GLN A 256 1.09 -7.76 -16.97
C GLN A 256 0.77 -6.65 -15.95
N ASP A 257 1.20 -6.78 -14.71
CA ASP A 257 0.97 -5.80 -13.66
C ASP A 257 1.65 -4.46 -13.97
N ALA A 258 2.90 -4.49 -14.44
CA ALA A 258 3.60 -3.28 -14.87
C ALA A 258 2.87 -2.60 -16.03
N GLN A 259 2.30 -3.35 -16.99
CA GLN A 259 1.49 -2.77 -18.07
C GLN A 259 0.19 -2.15 -17.55
N ALA A 260 -0.47 -2.80 -16.59
CA ALA A 260 -1.67 -2.27 -15.95
C ALA A 260 -1.39 -0.94 -15.23
N LEU A 261 -0.26 -0.84 -14.52
CA LEU A 261 0.18 0.40 -13.88
C LEU A 261 0.49 1.51 -14.91
N ILE A 262 1.13 1.18 -16.04
CA ILE A 262 1.34 2.14 -17.14
C ILE A 262 0.00 2.60 -17.71
N ASN A 263 -0.94 1.70 -17.96
CA ASN A 263 -2.28 2.06 -18.46
C ASN A 263 -3.02 3.00 -17.50
N TYR A 264 -2.92 2.73 -16.19
CA TYR A 264 -3.49 3.60 -15.17
C TYR A 264 -2.82 4.97 -15.16
N LEU A 265 -1.49 5.06 -15.19
CA LEU A 265 -0.76 6.32 -15.21
C LEU A 265 -1.06 7.14 -16.49
N THR A 266 -1.28 6.45 -17.63
CA THR A 266 -1.73 7.08 -18.88
C THR A 266 -3.17 7.59 -18.74
N HIS A 267 -4.07 6.80 -18.17
CA HIS A 267 -5.46 7.20 -17.87
C HIS A 267 -5.51 8.42 -16.94
N ALA A 268 -4.63 8.48 -15.95
CA ALA A 268 -4.51 9.60 -15.01
C ALA A 268 -3.73 10.81 -15.56
N GLY A 269 -3.19 10.72 -16.80
CA GLY A 269 -2.50 11.83 -17.48
C GLY A 269 -1.07 12.09 -16.98
N HIS A 270 -0.41 11.11 -16.37
CA HIS A 270 1.02 11.15 -16.03
C HIS A 270 1.92 10.60 -17.16
N ILE A 271 1.32 9.87 -18.09
CA ILE A 271 1.97 9.38 -19.30
C ILE A 271 1.12 9.79 -20.48
N GLY A 272 1.75 10.36 -21.51
CA GLY A 272 1.13 10.75 -22.76
C GLY A 272 0.82 9.54 -23.66
N GLY A 273 0.07 9.79 -24.74
CA GLY A 273 -0.29 8.77 -25.71
C GLY A 273 -1.72 8.25 -25.57
N PRO A 274 -2.07 7.19 -26.33
CA PRO A 274 -3.45 6.67 -26.34
C PRO A 274 -3.77 5.97 -25.01
N VAL A 275 -4.91 6.36 -24.41
CA VAL A 275 -5.44 5.72 -23.20
C VAL A 275 -6.03 4.36 -23.58
N ALA A 276 -5.54 3.27 -22.96
CA ALA A 276 -6.10 1.96 -23.15
C ALA A 276 -7.58 1.93 -22.68
N PRO A 277 -8.47 1.17 -23.35
CA PRO A 277 -9.84 1.01 -22.89
C PRO A 277 -9.87 0.54 -21.43
N LEU A 278 -10.73 1.19 -20.61
CA LEU A 278 -10.91 0.79 -19.23
C LEU A 278 -11.61 -0.57 -19.17
N PRO A 279 -11.00 -1.60 -18.56
CA PRO A 279 -11.64 -2.90 -18.38
C PRO A 279 -12.85 -2.81 -17.45
N GLU A 280 -13.74 -3.80 -17.52
CA GLU A 280 -14.78 -3.97 -16.50
C GLU A 280 -14.16 -4.31 -15.15
N ALA A 281 -14.59 -3.65 -14.09
CA ALA A 281 -14.12 -3.92 -12.74
C ALA A 281 -14.66 -5.27 -12.25
N LEU A 282 -13.77 -6.10 -11.67
CA LEU A 282 -14.14 -7.43 -11.15
C LEU A 282 -14.73 -7.38 -9.73
N CYS A 283 -14.64 -6.24 -9.06
CA CYS A 283 -15.17 -6.06 -7.71
C CYS A 283 -15.72 -4.64 -7.50
N ALA A 284 -16.63 -4.51 -6.55
CA ALA A 284 -17.05 -3.22 -6.00
C ALA A 284 -16.15 -2.83 -4.81
N ALA A 285 -16.19 -1.54 -4.43
CA ALA A 285 -15.55 -1.09 -3.20
C ALA A 285 -16.27 -1.67 -1.98
N THR A 286 -15.50 -2.28 -1.09
CA THR A 286 -15.97 -2.96 0.14
C THR A 286 -15.40 -2.22 1.35
N PRO A 287 -16.21 -1.89 2.38
CA PRO A 287 -15.69 -1.27 3.59
C PRO A 287 -14.70 -2.21 4.28
N LEU A 288 -13.53 -1.70 4.67
CA LEU A 288 -12.54 -2.49 5.41
C LEU A 288 -13.09 -2.96 6.76
N GLU A 289 -14.03 -2.21 7.32
CA GLU A 289 -14.81 -2.56 8.51
C GLU A 289 -15.70 -3.80 8.29
N GLY A 290 -15.99 -4.14 7.04
CA GLY A 290 -16.75 -5.34 6.65
C GLY A 290 -15.89 -6.58 6.41
N VAL A 291 -14.57 -6.43 6.41
CA VAL A 291 -13.66 -7.59 6.25
C VAL A 291 -13.67 -8.46 7.49
N GLU A 292 -13.92 -9.76 7.33
CA GLU A 292 -13.76 -10.74 8.38
C GLU A 292 -12.33 -11.31 8.39
N PRO A 293 -11.52 -11.02 9.44
CA PRO A 293 -10.29 -11.76 9.69
C PRO A 293 -10.63 -13.05 10.44
N LEU A 294 -10.64 -14.17 9.74
CA LEU A 294 -10.83 -15.48 10.37
C LEU A 294 -9.64 -15.88 11.22
N THR A 295 -9.89 -16.37 12.40
CA THR A 295 -8.87 -16.82 13.35
C THR A 295 -8.95 -18.31 13.60
N ALA A 296 -7.81 -18.96 13.85
CA ALA A 296 -7.74 -20.37 14.22
C ALA A 296 -8.40 -20.61 15.59
N PRO A 297 -9.39 -21.48 15.70
CA PRO A 297 -10.10 -21.75 16.97
C PRO A 297 -9.23 -22.51 17.99
N GLN A 298 -8.24 -23.27 17.51
CA GLN A 298 -7.29 -24.06 18.29
C GLN A 298 -5.91 -24.06 17.61
N ALA A 299 -4.89 -24.56 18.29
CA ALA A 299 -3.60 -24.87 17.67
C ALA A 299 -3.71 -26.18 16.89
N GLY A 300 -2.98 -26.29 15.76
CA GLY A 300 -2.96 -27.53 14.99
C GLY A 300 -2.63 -27.36 13.52
N ILE A 301 -2.96 -28.40 12.75
CA ILE A 301 -2.75 -28.46 11.30
C ILE A 301 -3.95 -27.80 10.61
N LEU A 302 -3.67 -26.73 9.85
CA LEU A 302 -4.68 -25.99 9.09
C LEU A 302 -4.85 -26.58 7.68
N VAL A 303 -6.07 -26.99 7.37
CA VAL A 303 -6.49 -27.44 6.04
C VAL A 303 -7.56 -26.51 5.50
N PHE A 304 -7.34 -25.90 4.36
CA PHE A 304 -8.34 -25.07 3.68
C PHE A 304 -9.15 -25.89 2.67
N PHE A 305 -10.44 -25.65 2.62
CA PHE A 305 -11.37 -26.19 1.62
C PHE A 305 -11.59 -25.20 0.44
N LYS A 306 -11.28 -23.92 0.67
CA LYS A 306 -11.46 -22.82 -0.28
C LYS A 306 -10.12 -22.19 -0.66
N ALA A 307 -10.04 -21.69 -1.88
CA ALA A 307 -8.90 -20.95 -2.41
C ALA A 307 -9.16 -19.43 -2.40
N PRO A 308 -8.11 -18.59 -2.40
CA PRO A 308 -8.29 -17.17 -2.68
C PRO A 308 -9.03 -16.97 -4.03
N GLY A 309 -10.02 -16.07 -4.03
CA GLY A 309 -10.93 -15.80 -5.16
C GLY A 309 -12.28 -16.51 -5.05
N ASP A 310 -12.40 -17.54 -4.21
CA ASP A 310 -13.68 -18.22 -4.04
C ASP A 310 -14.72 -17.33 -3.34
N ALA A 311 -15.95 -17.39 -3.85
CA ALA A 311 -17.10 -16.85 -3.16
C ALA A 311 -17.43 -17.71 -1.94
N VAL A 312 -17.76 -17.06 -0.83
CA VAL A 312 -18.08 -17.67 0.46
C VAL A 312 -19.43 -17.15 0.94
N THR A 313 -20.21 -18.02 1.55
CA THR A 313 -21.50 -17.67 2.17
C THR A 313 -21.38 -17.75 3.70
N ALA A 314 -22.04 -16.83 4.42
CA ALA A 314 -22.10 -16.89 5.89
C ALA A 314 -22.62 -18.25 6.36
N GLY A 315 -21.93 -18.86 7.33
CA GLY A 315 -22.17 -20.23 7.81
C GLY A 315 -21.41 -21.33 7.05
N GLU A 316 -20.71 -20.99 5.94
CA GLU A 316 -19.94 -21.96 5.16
C GLU A 316 -18.61 -22.30 5.81
N ALA A 317 -18.22 -23.58 5.80
CA ALA A 317 -16.90 -24.03 6.24
C ALA A 317 -15.86 -23.76 5.14
N ILE A 318 -14.82 -22.97 5.47
CA ILE A 318 -13.73 -22.64 4.55
C ILE A 318 -12.47 -23.46 4.80
N GLY A 319 -12.44 -24.22 5.87
CA GLY A 319 -11.32 -25.07 6.29
C GLY A 319 -11.56 -25.69 7.64
N GLU A 320 -10.53 -26.35 8.16
CA GLU A 320 -10.51 -26.95 9.51
C GLU A 320 -9.13 -26.85 10.13
N VAL A 321 -9.07 -26.90 11.45
CA VAL A 321 -7.83 -27.07 12.22
C VAL A 321 -7.89 -28.38 12.98
N ILE A 322 -6.92 -29.26 12.75
CA ILE A 322 -6.82 -30.59 13.34
C ILE A 322 -5.75 -30.56 14.45
N ASP A 323 -6.13 -30.94 15.67
CA ASP A 323 -5.18 -31.18 16.75
C ASP A 323 -4.44 -32.49 16.50
N PRO A 324 -3.12 -32.49 16.29
CA PRO A 324 -2.36 -33.68 15.94
C PRO A 324 -2.17 -34.67 17.11
N LEU A 325 -2.58 -34.32 18.33
CA LEU A 325 -2.47 -35.16 19.51
C LEU A 325 -3.77 -35.91 19.83
N THR A 326 -4.91 -35.30 19.48
CA THR A 326 -6.24 -35.84 19.82
C THR A 326 -7.06 -36.20 18.60
N ASP A 327 -6.56 -35.93 17.39
CA ASP A 327 -7.26 -36.09 16.11
C ASP A 327 -8.56 -35.24 16.00
N GLN A 328 -8.79 -34.32 16.93
CA GLN A 328 -9.98 -33.48 16.94
C GLN A 328 -9.88 -32.43 15.86
N ALA A 329 -10.80 -32.39 14.92
CA ALA A 329 -10.95 -31.36 13.90
C ALA A 329 -11.99 -30.31 14.32
N THR A 330 -11.65 -29.03 14.15
CA THR A 330 -12.56 -27.91 14.38
C THR A 330 -12.68 -27.09 13.11
N LEU A 331 -13.91 -26.90 12.63
CA LEU A 331 -14.18 -26.17 11.39
C LEU A 331 -13.89 -24.65 11.55
N LEU A 332 -13.39 -24.07 10.48
CA LEU A 332 -13.31 -22.62 10.25
C LEU A 332 -14.57 -22.19 9.49
N ILE A 333 -15.48 -21.51 10.17
CA ILE A 333 -16.78 -21.10 9.61
C ILE A 333 -16.73 -19.60 9.32
N ALA A 334 -17.10 -19.21 8.10
CA ALA A 334 -17.28 -17.81 7.72
C ALA A 334 -18.49 -17.21 8.43
N SER A 335 -18.36 -16.03 9.02
CA SER A 335 -19.51 -15.31 9.59
C SER A 335 -20.15 -14.31 8.62
N VAL A 336 -19.44 -13.97 7.56
CA VAL A 336 -19.91 -13.05 6.49
C VAL A 336 -19.93 -13.74 5.14
N SER A 337 -20.78 -13.27 4.25
CA SER A 337 -20.72 -13.62 2.82
C SER A 337 -19.81 -12.63 2.09
N GLY A 338 -18.99 -13.12 1.14
CA GLY A 338 -18.07 -12.29 0.37
C GLY A 338 -17.04 -13.10 -0.38
N THR A 339 -15.95 -12.47 -0.80
CA THR A 339 -14.82 -13.12 -1.47
C THR A 339 -13.74 -13.46 -0.44
N LEU A 340 -13.30 -14.72 -0.39
CA LEU A 340 -12.07 -15.09 0.32
C LEU A 340 -10.88 -14.52 -0.46
N PHE A 341 -10.37 -13.35 -0.08
CA PHE A 341 -9.36 -12.68 -0.89
C PHE A 341 -7.92 -13.00 -0.47
N ALA A 342 -7.70 -13.42 0.80
CA ALA A 342 -6.38 -13.76 1.30
C ALA A 342 -6.43 -14.86 2.37
N ARG A 343 -5.37 -15.67 2.45
CA ARG A 343 -5.15 -16.68 3.49
C ARG A 343 -3.66 -16.88 3.74
N VAL A 344 -3.31 -17.39 4.94
CA VAL A 344 -1.89 -17.64 5.28
C VAL A 344 -1.31 -18.83 4.51
N SER A 345 -0.02 -18.76 4.18
CA SER A 345 0.74 -19.88 3.61
C SER A 345 1.12 -20.91 4.68
N ARG A 346 1.28 -20.49 5.93
CA ARG A 346 1.62 -21.34 7.07
C ARG A 346 0.50 -22.33 7.39
N ARG A 347 0.84 -23.63 7.57
CA ARG A 347 -0.14 -24.71 7.80
C ARG A 347 -0.14 -25.27 9.22
N TYR A 348 0.83 -24.95 10.07
CA TYR A 348 0.71 -25.14 11.51
C TYR A 348 0.39 -23.79 12.16
N VAL A 349 -0.75 -23.72 12.84
CA VAL A 349 -1.29 -22.49 13.41
C VAL A 349 -1.41 -22.57 14.92
N THR A 350 -1.36 -21.41 15.57
CA THR A 350 -1.65 -21.27 16.99
C THR A 350 -3.07 -20.74 17.19
N ARG A 351 -3.66 -21.01 18.36
CA ARG A 351 -4.98 -20.47 18.69
C ARG A 351 -5.00 -18.95 18.54
N GLN A 352 -6.07 -18.39 17.96
CA GLN A 352 -6.29 -16.98 17.67
C GLN A 352 -5.38 -16.39 16.58
N MET A 353 -4.51 -17.19 15.95
CA MET A 353 -3.78 -16.73 14.77
C MET A 353 -4.77 -16.37 13.65
N ARG A 354 -4.63 -15.20 13.03
CA ARG A 354 -5.40 -14.84 11.82
C ARG A 354 -4.95 -15.73 10.67
N VAL A 355 -5.90 -16.38 10.00
CA VAL A 355 -5.59 -17.39 8.98
C VAL A 355 -6.16 -17.07 7.61
N ALA A 356 -7.22 -16.27 7.54
CA ALA A 356 -7.84 -15.88 6.27
C ALA A 356 -8.57 -14.53 6.40
N LYS A 357 -8.93 -13.94 5.25
CA LYS A 357 -9.64 -12.67 5.16
C LYS A 357 -10.76 -12.80 4.13
N ILE A 358 -11.99 -12.46 4.51
CA ILE A 358 -13.16 -12.44 3.62
C ILE A 358 -13.64 -11.00 3.47
N ALA A 359 -13.81 -10.54 2.23
CA ALA A 359 -14.32 -9.20 1.90
C ALA A 359 -15.85 -9.18 2.00
N GLY A 360 -16.39 -8.92 3.19
CA GLY A 360 -17.82 -8.76 3.42
C GLY A 360 -18.29 -7.32 3.14
N SER A 361 -19.51 -7.16 2.62
CA SER A 361 -20.05 -5.87 2.18
C SER A 361 -20.63 -4.99 3.31
N VAL A 362 -20.83 -5.54 4.50
CA VAL A 362 -21.47 -4.86 5.63
C VAL A 362 -20.45 -4.58 6.72
N ALA A 363 -20.29 -3.30 7.09
CA ALA A 363 -19.41 -2.89 8.18
C ALA A 363 -19.90 -3.42 9.53
N PHE A 364 -19.04 -4.07 10.32
CA PHE A 364 -19.32 -4.60 11.66
C PHE A 364 -18.15 -4.46 12.63
N ARG A 365 -16.99 -4.02 12.16
CA ARG A 365 -15.76 -3.84 12.95
C ARG A 365 -15.46 -2.36 13.17
N THR A 366 -14.76 -2.06 14.25
CA THR A 366 -14.28 -0.72 14.60
C THR A 366 -12.87 -0.78 15.16
N GLY A 367 -12.18 0.36 15.28
CA GLY A 367 -10.81 0.46 15.79
C GLY A 367 -9.76 0.09 14.74
N ASN A 368 -8.63 -0.49 15.17
CA ASN A 368 -7.57 -0.91 14.25
C ASN A 368 -8.04 -2.08 13.39
N LEU A 369 -8.17 -1.85 12.10
CA LEU A 369 -8.78 -2.79 11.15
C LEU A 369 -7.76 -3.74 10.53
N LEU A 370 -6.52 -3.28 10.34
CA LEU A 370 -5.41 -4.06 9.80
C LEU A 370 -4.62 -4.77 10.92
N SER A 371 -3.85 -5.79 10.55
CA SER A 371 -2.90 -6.44 11.48
C SER A 371 -1.72 -5.52 11.78
N MET A 372 -1.22 -5.61 13.01
CA MET A 372 0.04 -4.98 13.41
C MET A 372 1.20 -5.44 12.53
#